data_d00d910fec6bfcabbb0f59ff0d0784a8
#
_entry.id   d00d910fec6bfcabbb0f59ff0d0784a8
#
_cell.length_a   1.000
_cell.length_b   1.000
_cell.length_c   1.000
_cell.angle_alpha   90.00
_cell.angle_beta   90.00
_cell.angle_gamma   90.00
#
_symmetry.space_group_name_H-M   'P 1'
#
loop_
_entity.id
_entity.type
_entity.pdbx_description
1 polymer ?
#
loop_
_entity_poly.entity_id
_entity_poly.type
_entity_poly.pdbx_seq_one_letter_code
_entity_poly.pdbx_strand_id
1 'polypeptide(L)'
;IYVGMEHSIGDTSFPLRLIRAQFPKLAVPPIGQPCYDSENRLVGIVLGVSRKGTCHLLPARAISFLATHPEAKRVRLGCLLDINSSTPVIEGLINGGPLARGGIQTGDILININDTPIRNYGDMLDATYYLTGDKPLSIEVIRGTQVVTSKGILPTQDPR
;
A
#
# COMPACT_ATOMS: atom_id res chain seq x y z
N ILE A 1 -0.38 17.17 -14.67
CA ILE A 1 -1.22 17.58 -13.53
C ILE A 1 -1.57 16.34 -12.72
N TYR A 2 -1.31 16.36 -11.41
CA TYR A 2 -1.71 15.32 -10.47
C TYR A 2 -3.24 15.23 -10.41
N VAL A 3 -3.78 14.00 -10.46
CA VAL A 3 -5.23 13.75 -10.44
C VAL A 3 -5.65 12.94 -9.20
N GLY A 4 -4.77 12.10 -8.66
CA GLY A 4 -5.06 11.27 -7.49
C GLY A 4 -4.15 10.06 -7.37
N MET A 5 -4.57 9.12 -6.54
CA MET A 5 -3.90 7.83 -6.32
C MET A 5 -4.90 6.70 -6.57
N GLU A 6 -4.43 5.60 -7.16
CA GLU A 6 -5.25 4.40 -7.35
C GLU A 6 -4.41 3.12 -7.36
N HIS A 7 -5.05 1.96 -7.10
CA HIS A 7 -4.39 0.66 -6.98
C HIS A 7 -4.37 -0.16 -8.25
N SER A 8 -5.03 0.31 -9.31
CA SER A 8 -5.22 -0.50 -10.50
C SER A 8 -4.98 0.28 -11.78
N ILE A 9 -4.58 -0.44 -12.83
CA ILE A 9 -4.59 0.04 -14.21
C ILE A 9 -5.46 -0.96 -14.98
N GLY A 10 -6.69 -0.56 -15.36
CA GLY A 10 -7.69 -1.48 -15.87
C GLY A 10 -7.98 -2.59 -14.86
N ASP A 11 -7.87 -3.86 -15.29
CA ASP A 11 -8.14 -5.02 -14.44
C ASP A 11 -6.91 -5.50 -13.62
N THR A 12 -5.77 -4.81 -13.76
CA THR A 12 -4.54 -5.17 -13.04
C THR A 12 -4.42 -4.39 -11.75
N SER A 13 -4.47 -5.10 -10.61
CA SER A 13 -4.26 -4.53 -9.28
C SER A 13 -2.78 -4.48 -8.90
N PHE A 14 -2.39 -3.44 -8.17
CA PHE A 14 -1.03 -3.23 -7.68
C PHE A 14 -0.98 -3.28 -6.14
N PRO A 15 0.13 -3.77 -5.56
CA PRO A 15 0.28 -3.89 -4.11
C PRO A 15 0.52 -2.54 -3.39
N LEU A 16 0.53 -1.46 -4.13
CA LEU A 16 0.65 -0.08 -3.63
C LEU A 16 -0.19 0.85 -4.50
N ARG A 17 -0.47 2.05 -4.00
CA ARG A 17 -1.14 3.08 -4.80
C ARG A 17 -0.18 3.69 -5.82
N LEU A 18 -0.63 3.74 -7.06
CA LEU A 18 0.04 4.43 -8.15
C LEU A 18 -0.41 5.90 -8.18
N ILE A 19 0.49 6.78 -8.58
CA ILE A 19 0.14 8.18 -8.85
C ILE A 19 -0.59 8.24 -10.19
N ARG A 20 -1.79 8.82 -10.19
CA ARG A 20 -2.54 9.13 -11.39
C ARG A 20 -2.28 10.57 -11.81
N ALA A 21 -1.76 10.76 -13.01
CA ALA A 21 -1.44 12.06 -13.56
C ALA A 21 -2.05 12.24 -14.95
N GLN A 22 -2.59 13.43 -15.23
CA GLN A 22 -3.14 13.80 -16.53
C GLN A 22 -2.15 14.67 -17.29
N PHE A 23 -1.85 14.28 -18.53
CA PHE A 23 -1.00 15.05 -19.45
C PHE A 23 -1.81 15.54 -20.64
N PRO A 24 -1.41 16.67 -21.26
CA PRO A 24 -1.96 17.06 -22.57
C PRO A 24 -1.71 15.96 -23.60
N LYS A 25 -2.66 15.72 -24.51
CA LYS A 25 -2.62 14.60 -25.47
C LYS A 25 -1.29 14.50 -26.27
N LEU A 26 -0.69 15.64 -26.61
CA LEU A 26 0.57 15.71 -27.36
C LEU A 26 1.82 15.57 -26.50
N ALA A 27 1.69 15.55 -25.17
CA ALA A 27 2.78 15.50 -24.21
C ALA A 27 2.69 14.29 -23.26
N VAL A 28 1.96 13.24 -23.66
CA VAL A 28 1.82 12.01 -22.85
C VAL A 28 3.15 11.26 -22.86
N PRO A 29 3.80 11.08 -21.70
CA PRO A 29 5.07 10.38 -21.64
C PRO A 29 4.88 8.88 -21.91
N PRO A 30 5.82 8.22 -22.60
CA PRO A 30 5.76 6.79 -22.82
C PRO A 30 6.00 5.99 -21.53
N ILE A 31 5.62 4.71 -21.55
CA ILE A 31 5.89 3.77 -20.45
C ILE A 31 7.41 3.68 -20.23
N GLY A 32 7.82 3.66 -18.96
CA GLY A 32 9.22 3.65 -18.52
C GLY A 32 9.85 5.03 -18.39
N GLN A 33 9.18 6.09 -18.83
CA GLN A 33 9.74 7.44 -18.72
C GLN A 33 9.62 7.97 -17.28
N PRO A 34 10.70 8.57 -16.71
CA PRO A 34 10.62 9.27 -15.44
C PRO A 34 9.87 10.61 -15.59
N CYS A 35 9.08 10.93 -14.57
CA CYS A 35 8.35 12.18 -14.47
C CYS A 35 8.86 12.99 -13.28
N TYR A 36 9.04 14.28 -13.47
CA TYR A 36 9.56 15.21 -12.48
C TYR A 36 8.52 16.30 -12.16
N ASP A 37 8.61 16.86 -10.96
CA ASP A 37 7.82 18.03 -10.57
C ASP A 37 8.49 19.35 -11.05
N SER A 38 7.88 20.48 -10.70
CA SER A 38 8.39 21.81 -11.05
C SER A 38 9.71 22.17 -10.37
N GLU A 39 10.11 21.43 -9.31
CA GLU A 39 11.37 21.59 -8.62
C GLU A 39 12.43 20.57 -9.07
N ASN A 40 12.17 19.89 -10.21
CA ASN A 40 13.03 18.85 -10.78
C ASN A 40 13.26 17.65 -9.85
N ARG A 41 12.30 17.34 -8.98
CA ARG A 41 12.33 16.14 -8.14
C ARG A 41 11.58 15.01 -8.82
N LEU A 42 12.14 13.80 -8.81
CA LEU A 42 11.49 12.61 -9.37
C LEU A 42 10.17 12.35 -8.64
N VAL A 43 9.07 12.35 -9.38
CA VAL A 43 7.73 11.98 -8.90
C VAL A 43 7.51 10.48 -9.04
N GLY A 44 7.92 9.90 -10.16
CA GLY A 44 7.77 8.48 -10.43
C GLY A 44 8.13 8.11 -11.86
N ILE A 45 7.92 6.84 -12.21
CA ILE A 45 8.12 6.29 -13.56
C ILE A 45 6.77 5.82 -14.11
N VAL A 46 6.49 6.10 -15.37
CA VAL A 46 5.26 5.71 -16.06
C VAL A 46 5.18 4.20 -16.19
N LEU A 47 4.16 3.58 -15.60
CA LEU A 47 3.85 2.15 -15.72
C LEU A 47 2.76 1.87 -16.77
N GLY A 48 1.86 2.81 -16.97
CA GLY A 48 0.77 2.63 -17.91
C GLY A 48 0.15 3.95 -18.34
N VAL A 49 -0.46 3.93 -19.51
CA VAL A 49 -1.12 5.09 -20.12
C VAL A 49 -2.52 4.67 -20.57
N SER A 50 -3.54 5.39 -20.14
CA SER A 50 -4.91 5.18 -20.61
C SER A 50 -5.15 5.88 -21.95
N ARG A 51 -6.19 5.41 -22.68
CA ARG A 51 -6.62 6.04 -23.95
C ARG A 51 -6.99 7.53 -23.84
N LYS A 52 -7.26 8.01 -22.62
CA LYS A 52 -7.61 9.42 -22.36
C LYS A 52 -6.40 10.27 -21.96
N GLY A 53 -5.17 9.74 -22.05
CA GLY A 53 -3.94 10.46 -21.69
C GLY A 53 -3.67 10.52 -20.18
N THR A 54 -4.37 9.70 -19.39
CA THR A 54 -4.05 9.51 -17.97
C THR A 54 -2.91 8.54 -17.83
N CYS A 55 -1.86 8.94 -17.15
CA CYS A 55 -0.70 8.11 -16.83
C CYS A 55 -0.77 7.60 -15.39
N HIS A 56 -0.32 6.38 -15.19
CA HIS A 56 -0.13 5.76 -13.89
C HIS A 56 1.35 5.61 -13.65
N LEU A 57 1.83 6.21 -12.56
CA LEU A 57 3.25 6.23 -12.24
C LEU A 57 3.53 5.40 -11.00
N LEU A 58 4.59 4.60 -11.05
CA LEU A 58 5.20 4.03 -9.85
C LEU A 58 5.83 5.18 -9.05
N PRO A 59 5.42 5.42 -7.79
CA PRO A 59 5.94 6.54 -7.01
C PRO A 59 7.46 6.46 -6.80
N ALA A 60 8.14 7.59 -6.77
CA ALA A 60 9.59 7.67 -6.52
C ALA A 60 10.00 6.97 -5.23
N ARG A 61 9.18 7.04 -4.17
CA ARG A 61 9.40 6.31 -2.92
C ARG A 61 9.47 4.79 -3.14
N ALA A 62 8.61 4.23 -3.98
CA ALA A 62 8.62 2.80 -4.27
C ALA A 62 9.86 2.39 -5.06
N ILE A 63 10.31 3.24 -6.00
CA ILE A 63 11.54 3.04 -6.75
C ILE A 63 12.75 3.01 -5.80
N SER A 64 12.83 3.98 -4.91
CA SER A 64 13.88 4.06 -3.88
C SER A 64 13.87 2.84 -2.97
N PHE A 65 12.69 2.41 -2.51
CA PHE A 65 12.55 1.21 -1.69
C PHE A 65 13.07 -0.05 -2.40
N LEU A 66 12.65 -0.27 -3.65
CA LEU A 66 13.10 -1.42 -4.45
C LEU A 66 14.62 -1.40 -4.71
N ALA A 67 15.18 -0.21 -4.96
CA ALA A 67 16.62 -0.06 -5.18
C ALA A 67 17.45 -0.35 -3.91
N THR A 68 16.93 -0.02 -2.74
CA THR A 68 17.62 -0.24 -1.46
C THR A 68 17.32 -1.60 -0.83
N HIS A 69 16.25 -2.28 -1.26
CA HIS A 69 15.81 -3.58 -0.74
C HIS A 69 15.51 -4.55 -1.90
N PRO A 70 16.48 -4.89 -2.76
CA PRO A 70 16.24 -5.71 -3.96
C PRO A 70 15.74 -7.13 -3.63
N GLU A 71 16.02 -7.62 -2.42
CA GLU A 71 15.58 -8.94 -1.94
C GLU A 71 14.31 -8.87 -1.07
N ALA A 72 13.69 -7.68 -0.95
CA ALA A 72 12.48 -7.53 -0.15
C ALA A 72 11.36 -8.43 -0.69
N LYS A 73 10.81 -9.25 0.20
CA LYS A 73 9.66 -10.10 -0.09
C LYS A 73 8.40 -9.39 0.38
N ARG A 74 7.32 -9.65 -0.32
CA ARG A 74 6.01 -9.13 0.08
C ARG A 74 5.63 -9.62 1.47
N VAL A 75 5.21 -8.69 2.31
CA VAL A 75 4.78 -8.94 3.68
C VAL A 75 3.29 -9.21 3.72
N ARG A 76 2.88 -10.21 4.52
CA ARG A 76 1.48 -10.53 4.79
C ARG A 76 1.18 -10.41 6.27
N LEU A 77 0.11 -9.74 6.60
CA LEU A 77 -0.40 -9.60 7.98
C LEU A 77 -1.36 -10.73 8.36
N GLY A 78 -1.89 -11.46 7.39
CA GLY A 78 -2.82 -12.56 7.63
C GLY A 78 -4.23 -12.10 7.99
N CYS A 79 -4.70 -11.01 7.37
CA CYS A 79 -6.08 -10.52 7.50
C CYS A 79 -6.72 -10.26 6.14
N LEU A 80 -8.04 -10.23 6.15
CA LEU A 80 -8.89 -9.76 5.03
C LEU A 80 -9.56 -8.47 5.48
N LEU A 81 -9.51 -7.45 4.63
CA LEU A 81 -10.28 -6.21 4.78
C LEU A 81 -11.24 -6.10 3.59
N ASP A 82 -12.40 -5.49 3.82
CA ASP A 82 -13.28 -5.11 2.71
C ASP A 82 -12.62 -4.04 1.85
N ILE A 83 -12.34 -4.38 0.60
CA ILE A 83 -11.71 -3.48 -0.37
C ILE A 83 -12.62 -2.31 -0.79
N ASN A 84 -13.95 -2.46 -0.62
CA ASN A 84 -14.95 -1.46 -0.98
C ASN A 84 -15.35 -0.57 0.20
N SER A 85 -14.96 -0.96 1.42
CA SER A 85 -15.28 -0.18 2.62
C SER A 85 -14.37 1.05 2.73
N SER A 86 -14.99 2.16 3.13
CA SER A 86 -14.25 3.36 3.54
C SER A 86 -13.57 3.21 4.90
N THR A 87 -13.91 2.16 5.66
CA THR A 87 -13.38 1.88 6.99
C THR A 87 -12.63 0.54 6.95
N PRO A 88 -11.38 0.47 7.46
CA PRO A 88 -10.55 -0.73 7.36
C PRO A 88 -10.91 -1.76 8.44
N VAL A 89 -12.13 -2.30 8.37
CA VAL A 89 -12.63 -3.36 9.26
C VAL A 89 -11.99 -4.68 8.90
N ILE A 90 -11.49 -5.41 9.88
CA ILE A 90 -10.96 -6.76 9.70
C ILE A 90 -12.14 -7.74 9.58
N GLU A 91 -12.41 -8.19 8.37
CA GLU A 91 -13.49 -9.14 8.07
C GLU A 91 -13.10 -10.60 8.34
N GLY A 92 -11.81 -10.89 8.28
CA GLY A 92 -11.31 -12.23 8.50
C GLY A 92 -9.85 -12.26 8.87
N LEU A 93 -9.44 -13.32 9.56
CA LEU A 93 -8.06 -13.59 9.95
C LEU A 93 -7.65 -14.98 9.51
N ILE A 94 -6.43 -15.12 9.02
CA ILE A 94 -5.83 -16.43 8.78
C ILE A 94 -5.50 -17.04 10.15
N ASN A 95 -6.00 -18.25 10.39
CA ASN A 95 -5.74 -18.96 11.65
C ASN A 95 -4.23 -19.14 11.84
N GLY A 96 -3.72 -18.75 13.04
CA GLY A 96 -2.29 -18.74 13.32
C GLY A 96 -1.49 -17.70 12.54
N GLY A 97 -2.13 -16.82 11.76
CA GLY A 97 -1.49 -15.71 11.05
C GLY A 97 -0.93 -14.63 12.00
N PRO A 98 -0.11 -13.72 11.50
CA PRO A 98 0.54 -12.69 12.31
C PRO A 98 -0.41 -11.90 13.20
N LEU A 99 -1.47 -11.33 12.65
CA LEU A 99 -2.43 -10.55 13.43
C LEU A 99 -3.22 -11.41 14.42
N ALA A 100 -3.62 -12.64 14.05
CA ALA A 100 -4.31 -13.56 14.95
C ALA A 100 -3.43 -13.92 16.15
N ARG A 101 -2.13 -14.20 15.94
CA ARG A 101 -1.16 -14.42 17.04
C ARG A 101 -0.96 -13.19 17.91
N GLY A 102 -1.09 -12.00 17.33
CA GLY A 102 -1.05 -10.72 18.05
C GLY A 102 -2.32 -10.39 18.84
N GLY A 103 -3.32 -11.28 18.85
CA GLY A 103 -4.57 -11.07 19.58
C GLY A 103 -5.57 -10.11 18.91
N ILE A 104 -5.33 -9.78 17.64
CA ILE A 104 -6.28 -9.02 16.81
C ILE A 104 -7.44 -9.94 16.46
N GLN A 105 -8.64 -9.39 16.32
CA GLN A 105 -9.88 -10.13 16.12
C GLN A 105 -10.66 -9.63 14.90
N THR A 106 -11.49 -10.49 14.35
CA THR A 106 -12.48 -10.10 13.36
C THR A 106 -13.45 -9.07 13.94
N GLY A 107 -13.77 -8.03 13.19
CA GLY A 107 -14.55 -6.88 13.63
C GLY A 107 -13.72 -5.73 14.19
N ASP A 108 -12.43 -5.91 14.45
CA ASP A 108 -11.54 -4.81 14.81
C ASP A 108 -11.38 -3.84 13.63
N ILE A 109 -11.25 -2.55 13.92
CA ILE A 109 -10.95 -1.52 12.93
C ILE A 109 -9.45 -1.21 13.00
N LEU A 110 -8.72 -1.49 11.93
CA LEU A 110 -7.29 -1.24 11.85
C LEU A 110 -7.02 0.26 11.70
N ILE A 111 -6.31 0.88 12.65
CA ILE A 111 -6.06 2.34 12.64
C ILE A 111 -4.59 2.71 12.47
N ASN A 112 -3.65 1.85 12.87
CA ASN A 112 -2.22 2.08 12.69
C ASN A 112 -1.45 0.80 12.41
N ILE A 113 -0.44 0.91 11.55
CA ILE A 113 0.66 -0.06 11.39
C ILE A 113 1.95 0.69 11.65
N ASN A 114 2.63 0.38 12.74
CA ASN A 114 3.72 1.20 13.29
C ASN A 114 3.22 2.65 13.49
N ASP A 115 3.90 3.64 12.90
CA ASP A 115 3.52 5.05 12.95
C ASP A 115 2.71 5.50 11.72
N THR A 116 2.23 4.55 10.91
CA THR A 116 1.48 4.83 9.68
C THR A 116 -0.02 4.71 9.93
N PRO A 117 -0.79 5.80 9.87
CA PRO A 117 -2.25 5.74 10.02
C PRO A 117 -2.90 4.99 8.86
N ILE A 118 -3.88 4.15 9.18
CA ILE A 118 -4.65 3.35 8.22
C ILE A 118 -6.11 3.81 8.27
N ARG A 119 -6.59 4.38 7.19
CA ARG A 119 -7.96 4.90 7.05
C ARG A 119 -8.83 4.04 6.15
N ASN A 120 -8.19 3.25 5.26
CA ASN A 120 -8.85 2.40 4.28
C ASN A 120 -7.91 1.30 3.82
N TYR A 121 -8.42 0.39 2.98
CA TYR A 121 -7.65 -0.71 2.40
C TYR A 121 -6.37 -0.23 1.68
N GLY A 122 -6.45 0.90 0.97
CA GLY A 122 -5.33 1.46 0.25
C GLY A 122 -4.17 1.90 1.13
N ASP A 123 -4.47 2.50 2.28
CA ASP A 123 -3.44 2.87 3.25
C ASP A 123 -2.74 1.63 3.81
N MET A 124 -3.50 0.53 4.04
CA MET A 124 -2.92 -0.74 4.46
C MET A 124 -1.97 -1.32 3.40
N LEU A 125 -2.37 -1.32 2.12
CA LEU A 125 -1.50 -1.80 1.04
C LEU A 125 -0.20 -1.00 0.97
N ASP A 126 -0.30 0.33 1.00
CA ASP A 126 0.88 1.20 0.99
C ASP A 126 1.77 0.97 2.22
N ALA A 127 1.17 0.89 3.42
CA ALA A 127 1.92 0.64 4.65
C ALA A 127 2.67 -0.69 4.59
N THR A 128 2.01 -1.77 4.13
CA THR A 128 2.62 -3.10 4.04
C THR A 128 3.63 -3.24 2.92
N TYR A 129 3.52 -2.46 1.84
CA TYR A 129 4.46 -2.50 0.73
C TYR A 129 5.90 -2.17 1.15
N TYR A 130 6.06 -1.23 2.09
CA TYR A 130 7.36 -0.75 2.57
C TYR A 130 7.87 -1.48 3.81
N LEU A 131 7.20 -2.56 4.23
CA LEU A 131 7.68 -3.37 5.35
C LEU A 131 8.72 -4.39 4.88
N THR A 132 9.73 -4.58 5.72
CA THR A 132 10.66 -5.71 5.63
C THR A 132 10.21 -6.77 6.64
N GLY A 133 10.10 -8.03 6.23
CA GLY A 133 9.49 -9.09 7.05
C GLY A 133 10.33 -9.55 8.26
N ASP A 134 11.49 -8.95 8.48
CA ASP A 134 12.43 -9.23 9.57
C ASP A 134 12.21 -8.36 10.81
N LYS A 135 11.37 -7.33 10.71
CA LYS A 135 11.13 -6.39 11.82
C LYS A 135 9.76 -6.62 12.45
N PRO A 136 9.69 -6.64 13.79
CA PRO A 136 8.41 -6.70 14.49
C PRO A 136 7.60 -5.42 14.28
N LEU A 137 6.28 -5.59 14.18
CA LEU A 137 5.32 -4.51 13.96
C LEU A 137 4.59 -4.16 15.25
N SER A 138 4.15 -2.91 15.33
CA SER A 138 3.12 -2.43 16.26
C SER A 138 1.84 -2.21 15.46
N ILE A 139 0.74 -2.81 15.91
CA ILE A 139 -0.58 -2.69 15.27
C ILE A 139 -1.53 -2.09 16.29
N GLU A 140 -2.27 -1.07 15.88
CA GLU A 140 -3.34 -0.48 16.67
C GLU A 140 -4.68 -0.68 15.97
N VAL A 141 -5.66 -1.10 16.74
CA VAL A 141 -7.04 -1.30 16.28
C VAL A 141 -8.02 -0.67 17.26
N ILE A 142 -9.21 -0.35 16.77
CA ILE A 142 -10.38 -0.04 17.61
C ILE A 142 -11.20 -1.31 17.76
N ARG A 143 -11.44 -1.72 18.99
CA ARG A 143 -12.33 -2.82 19.38
C ARG A 143 -13.47 -2.27 20.24
N GLY A 144 -14.66 -2.21 19.67
CA GLY A 144 -15.78 -1.50 20.31
C GLY A 144 -15.45 -0.01 20.48
N THR A 145 -15.25 0.43 21.72
CA THR A 145 -14.90 1.82 22.06
C THR A 145 -13.45 2.00 22.53
N GLN A 146 -12.66 0.93 22.51
CA GLN A 146 -11.30 0.94 23.04
C GLN A 146 -10.24 0.82 21.94
N VAL A 147 -9.13 1.52 22.13
CA VAL A 147 -7.93 1.31 21.31
C VAL A 147 -7.14 0.16 21.92
N VAL A 148 -6.85 -0.85 21.11
CA VAL A 148 -6.04 -2.02 21.46
C VAL A 148 -4.74 -1.94 20.67
N THR A 149 -3.61 -1.98 21.35
CA THR A 149 -2.28 -2.00 20.75
C THR A 149 -1.66 -3.39 20.91
N SER A 150 -1.23 -4.00 19.82
CA SER A 150 -0.45 -5.23 19.81
C SER A 150 0.95 -4.93 19.25
N LYS A 151 1.98 -5.31 20.02
CA LYS A 151 3.40 -5.10 19.68
C LYS A 151 4.12 -6.42 19.44
N GLY A 152 5.22 -6.36 18.69
CA GLY A 152 6.06 -7.54 18.47
C GLY A 152 5.49 -8.51 17.44
N ILE A 153 4.53 -8.08 16.62
CA ILE A 153 3.95 -8.90 15.55
C ILE A 153 4.99 -9.09 14.45
N LEU A 154 5.43 -10.33 14.24
CA LEU A 154 6.27 -10.68 13.10
C LEU A 154 5.39 -11.05 11.91
N PRO A 155 5.44 -10.26 10.81
CA PRO A 155 4.68 -10.59 9.60
C PRO A 155 5.25 -11.84 8.92
N THR A 156 4.44 -12.50 8.11
CA THR A 156 4.92 -13.56 7.22
C THR A 156 5.36 -12.99 5.88
N GLN A 157 6.37 -13.60 5.28
CA GLN A 157 6.80 -13.26 3.92
C GLN A 157 6.15 -14.21 2.93
N ASP A 158 5.82 -13.68 1.74
CA ASP A 158 5.36 -14.51 0.64
C ASP A 158 6.48 -15.47 0.21
N PRO A 159 6.22 -16.78 0.09
CA PRO A 159 7.14 -17.66 -0.61
C PRO A 159 7.24 -17.19 -2.07
N ARG A 160 8.44 -17.19 -2.61
CA ARG A 160 8.67 -16.93 -4.04
C ARG A 160 8.23 -18.13 -4.86
#